data_1f12081361d66889872573d8b36d3b0d
#
_entry.id   1f12081361d66889872573d8b36d3b0d
#
_cell.length_a   1.000
_cell.length_b   1.000
_cell.length_c   1.000
_cell.angle_alpha   90.00
_cell.angle_beta   90.00
_cell.angle_gamma   90.00
#
_symmetry.space_group_name_H-M   'P 1'
#
loop_
_entity.id
_entity.type
_entity.pdbx_description
1 polymer ?
#
loop_
_entity_poly.entity_id
_entity_poly.type
_entity_poly.pdbx_seq_one_letter_code
_entity_poly.pdbx_strand_id
1 'polypeptide(L)'
;NSVKFSRRLFGKKDDNNYLDQLLDKLQLHDKKNNIIKSLSGGMKRRVMIAKALSHNPKILFLDEPTAGVDVELRKDMWNIIKELKEDGVTIILTTHYIEEAEMIADRIGIINHGELLLIEEKKKLIKRMSVKTLKVLLKKPIKEVPNSLKKYNLKLNVDGNSFLYNYKTG
;
A
#
# COMPACT_ATOMS: atom_id res chain seq x y z
N ASN A 1 28.86 8.24 8.21
CA ASN A 1 27.41 8.36 8.05
C ASN A 1 27.01 7.80 6.67
N SER A 2 26.26 6.70 6.66
CA SER A 2 25.91 5.96 5.42
C SER A 2 24.97 6.75 4.50
N VAL A 3 24.12 7.62 5.05
CA VAL A 3 23.19 8.47 4.29
C VAL A 3 23.97 9.53 3.51
N LYS A 4 24.96 10.16 4.16
CA LYS A 4 25.85 11.11 3.52
C LYS A 4 26.67 10.48 2.40
N PHE A 5 27.18 9.28 2.64
CA PHE A 5 27.88 8.49 1.60
C PHE A 5 26.96 8.21 0.41
N SER A 6 25.71 7.79 0.66
CA SER A 6 24.72 7.56 -0.41
C SER A 6 24.50 8.82 -1.27
N ARG A 7 24.36 10.00 -0.66
CA ARG A 7 24.21 11.28 -1.36
C ARG A 7 25.37 11.56 -2.32
N ARG A 8 26.60 11.31 -1.86
CA ARG A 8 27.83 11.49 -2.68
C ARG A 8 27.88 10.54 -3.86
N LEU A 9 27.39 9.29 -3.72
CA LEU A 9 27.31 8.32 -4.82
C LEU A 9 26.44 8.82 -5.97
N PHE A 10 25.41 9.66 -5.69
CA PHE A 10 24.58 10.32 -6.70
C PHE A 10 25.16 11.67 -7.17
N GLY A 11 26.45 11.95 -6.92
CA GLY A 11 27.11 13.16 -7.36
C GLY A 11 26.65 14.45 -6.67
N LYS A 12 25.92 14.36 -5.55
CA LYS A 12 25.45 15.52 -4.82
C LYS A 12 26.46 15.95 -3.77
N LYS A 13 26.69 17.26 -3.64
CA LYS A 13 27.49 17.84 -2.55
C LYS A 13 26.82 17.59 -1.20
N ASP A 14 27.62 17.58 -0.16
CA ASP A 14 27.10 17.45 1.20
C ASP A 14 26.21 18.65 1.55
N ASP A 15 25.07 18.34 2.14
CA ASP A 15 24.10 19.28 2.64
C ASP A 15 23.63 18.75 4.00
N ASN A 16 24.33 19.19 5.05
CA ASN A 16 24.07 18.67 6.39
C ASN A 16 22.69 19.10 6.88
N ASN A 17 22.22 20.29 6.52
CA ASN A 17 20.91 20.79 6.93
C ASN A 17 19.79 19.90 6.34
N TYR A 18 19.84 19.66 5.04
CA TYR A 18 18.90 18.75 4.38
C TYR A 18 18.93 17.34 4.98
N LEU A 19 20.12 16.79 5.21
CA LEU A 19 20.27 15.45 5.75
C LEU A 19 19.79 15.33 7.20
N ASP A 20 20.00 16.34 8.02
CA ASP A 20 19.50 16.36 9.40
C ASP A 20 17.95 16.46 9.40
N GLN A 21 17.35 17.34 8.59
CA GLN A 21 15.90 17.40 8.40
C GLN A 21 15.31 16.09 7.90
N LEU A 22 15.97 15.43 6.96
CA LEU A 22 15.56 14.11 6.47
C LEU A 22 15.59 13.05 7.56
N LEU A 23 16.62 13.04 8.39
CA LEU A 23 16.73 12.10 9.52
C LEU A 23 15.70 12.38 10.60
N ASP A 24 15.37 13.65 10.87
CA ASP A 24 14.29 14.03 11.78
C ASP A 24 12.94 13.52 11.28
N LYS A 25 12.62 13.77 10.01
CA LYS A 25 11.40 13.31 9.37
C LYS A 25 11.25 11.79 9.44
N LEU A 26 12.35 11.06 9.29
CA LEU A 26 12.38 9.60 9.38
C LEU A 26 12.55 9.10 10.83
N GLN A 27 12.51 9.98 11.84
CA GLN A 27 12.68 9.65 13.26
C GLN A 27 14.00 8.87 13.53
N LEU A 28 15.08 9.29 12.88
CA LEU A 28 16.40 8.69 12.96
C LEU A 28 17.48 9.63 13.51
N HIS A 29 17.13 10.88 13.82
CA HIS A 29 18.12 11.90 14.20
C HIS A 29 18.94 11.48 15.42
N ASP A 30 18.28 11.00 16.48
CA ASP A 30 18.94 10.54 17.71
C ASP A 30 19.86 9.32 17.48
N LYS A 31 19.70 8.65 16.36
CA LYS A 31 20.47 7.45 15.97
C LYS A 31 21.49 7.72 14.87
N LYS A 32 21.70 8.99 14.48
CA LYS A 32 22.57 9.35 13.33
C LYS A 32 24.03 8.88 13.47
N ASN A 33 24.49 8.68 14.68
CA ASN A 33 25.83 8.22 14.99
C ASN A 33 25.91 6.71 15.33
N ASN A 34 24.79 6.03 15.39
CA ASN A 34 24.75 4.61 15.72
C ASN A 34 25.21 3.74 14.54
N ILE A 35 25.75 2.56 14.85
CA ILE A 35 26.07 1.53 13.86
C ILE A 35 24.75 0.94 13.37
N ILE A 36 24.59 0.80 12.02
CA ILE A 36 23.34 0.27 11.43
C ILE A 36 22.99 -1.11 11.99
N LYS A 37 23.98 -1.95 12.32
CA LYS A 37 23.73 -3.28 12.88
C LYS A 37 22.96 -3.25 14.20
N SER A 38 23.14 -2.21 15.03
CA SER A 38 22.48 -2.05 16.34
C SER A 38 21.06 -1.51 16.26
N LEU A 39 20.59 -1.13 15.08
CA LEU A 39 19.24 -0.59 14.87
C LEU A 39 18.21 -1.71 14.79
N SER A 40 16.96 -1.42 15.21
CA SER A 40 15.82 -2.32 15.02
C SER A 40 15.53 -2.56 13.52
N GLY A 41 14.72 -3.57 13.18
CA GLY A 41 14.33 -3.85 11.80
C GLY A 41 13.63 -2.66 11.13
N GLY A 42 12.69 -2.02 11.84
CA GLY A 42 11.99 -0.83 11.36
C GLY A 42 12.94 0.36 11.17
N MET A 43 13.87 0.60 12.11
CA MET A 43 14.87 1.65 11.94
C MET A 43 15.81 1.39 10.76
N LYS A 44 16.24 0.15 10.55
CA LYS A 44 17.04 -0.23 9.37
C LYS A 44 16.29 0.10 8.08
N ARG A 45 14.99 -0.17 8.03
CA ARG A 45 14.15 0.13 6.86
C ARG A 45 14.04 1.64 6.62
N ARG A 46 13.83 2.44 7.67
CA ARG A 46 13.86 3.90 7.59
C ARG A 46 15.23 4.43 7.11
N VAL A 47 16.34 3.81 7.53
CA VAL A 47 17.68 4.13 7.01
C VAL A 47 17.79 3.86 5.51
N MET A 48 17.19 2.79 4.98
CA MET A 48 17.16 2.53 3.53
C MET A 48 16.40 3.63 2.79
N ILE A 49 15.26 4.07 3.31
CA ILE A 49 14.51 5.21 2.76
C ILE A 49 15.33 6.50 2.84
N ALA A 50 16.01 6.77 3.98
CA ALA A 50 16.89 7.91 4.12
C ALA A 50 18.01 7.92 3.06
N LYS A 51 18.59 6.77 2.77
CA LYS A 51 19.60 6.61 1.72
C LYS A 51 19.03 6.90 0.34
N ALA A 52 17.84 6.37 0.03
CA ALA A 52 17.16 6.59 -1.23
C ALA A 52 16.78 8.07 -1.44
N LEU A 53 16.42 8.78 -0.36
CA LEU A 53 16.06 10.20 -0.40
C LEU A 53 17.26 11.14 -0.28
N SER A 54 18.44 10.64 0.07
CA SER A 54 19.62 11.46 0.41
C SER A 54 20.06 12.46 -0.67
N HIS A 55 19.76 12.15 -1.94
CA HIS A 55 20.11 12.98 -3.09
C HIS A 55 18.94 13.83 -3.61
N ASN A 56 17.84 13.92 -2.84
CA ASN A 56 16.62 14.67 -3.15
C ASN A 56 16.00 14.26 -4.51
N PRO A 57 15.59 12.98 -4.66
CA PRO A 57 14.97 12.50 -5.90
C PRO A 57 13.54 13.04 -6.06
N LYS A 58 13.10 13.20 -7.30
CA LYS A 58 11.69 13.51 -7.60
C LYS A 58 10.80 12.27 -7.55
N ILE A 59 11.37 11.08 -7.76
CA ILE A 59 10.65 9.80 -7.79
C ILE A 59 11.35 8.83 -6.84
N LEU A 60 10.58 8.20 -5.97
CA LEU A 60 11.03 7.19 -5.02
C LEU A 60 10.34 5.86 -5.33
N PHE A 61 11.13 4.80 -5.50
CA PHE A 61 10.62 3.43 -5.64
C PHE A 61 10.78 2.69 -4.31
N LEU A 62 9.71 2.10 -3.84
CA LEU A 62 9.65 1.31 -2.61
C LEU A 62 9.08 -0.06 -2.91
N ASP A 63 9.91 -1.08 -2.77
CA ASP A 63 9.47 -2.45 -2.96
C ASP A 63 9.08 -3.06 -1.61
N GLU A 64 7.80 -3.37 -1.44
CA GLU A 64 7.19 -3.91 -0.22
C GLU A 64 7.68 -3.23 1.08
N PRO A 65 7.53 -1.89 1.22
CA PRO A 65 8.19 -1.14 2.30
C PRO A 65 7.79 -1.57 3.71
N THR A 66 6.65 -2.24 3.87
CA THR A 66 6.11 -2.67 5.17
C THR A 66 6.05 -4.19 5.34
N ALA A 67 6.62 -4.97 4.40
CA ALA A 67 6.62 -6.42 4.51
C ALA A 67 7.40 -6.89 5.76
N GLY A 68 6.80 -7.79 6.54
CA GLY A 68 7.42 -8.35 7.74
C GLY A 68 7.56 -7.39 8.93
N VAL A 69 6.88 -6.24 8.93
CA VAL A 69 6.79 -5.35 10.10
C VAL A 69 5.45 -5.53 10.82
N ASP A 70 5.43 -5.29 12.12
CA ASP A 70 4.21 -5.28 12.91
C ASP A 70 3.25 -4.14 12.52
N VAL A 71 2.02 -4.20 13.04
CA VAL A 71 0.95 -3.28 12.65
C VAL A 71 1.26 -1.83 13.02
N GLU A 72 1.91 -1.59 14.15
CA GLU A 72 2.23 -0.24 14.64
C GLU A 72 3.31 0.40 13.77
N LEU A 73 4.43 -0.30 13.56
CA LEU A 73 5.51 0.15 12.67
C LEU A 73 5.04 0.35 11.23
N ARG A 74 4.06 -0.45 10.78
CA ARG A 74 3.44 -0.27 9.46
C ARG A 74 2.71 1.06 9.36
N LYS A 75 1.89 1.41 10.35
CA LYS A 75 1.19 2.71 10.40
C LYS A 75 2.15 3.89 10.41
N ASP A 76 3.22 3.80 11.19
CA ASP A 76 4.27 4.83 11.23
C ASP A 76 4.91 5.01 9.85
N MET A 77 5.20 3.90 9.17
CA MET A 77 5.77 3.94 7.80
C MET A 77 4.79 4.59 6.81
N TRP A 78 3.49 4.29 6.92
CA TRP A 78 2.47 4.92 6.07
C TRP A 78 2.39 6.44 6.29
N ASN A 79 2.53 6.89 7.52
CA ASN A 79 2.56 8.33 7.83
C ASN A 79 3.78 9.00 7.20
N ILE A 80 4.96 8.41 7.33
CA ILE A 80 6.20 8.89 6.69
C ILE A 80 6.02 8.97 5.16
N ILE A 81 5.44 7.94 4.53
CA ILE A 81 5.22 7.92 3.08
C ILE A 81 4.23 9.02 2.66
N LYS A 82 3.17 9.26 3.43
CA LYS A 82 2.22 10.36 3.18
C LYS A 82 2.90 11.73 3.26
N GLU A 83 3.70 11.97 4.28
CA GLU A 83 4.44 13.22 4.43
C GLU A 83 5.40 13.47 3.26
N LEU A 84 6.12 12.43 2.81
CA LEU A 84 7.01 12.53 1.65
C LEU A 84 6.24 12.87 0.36
N LYS A 85 5.04 12.34 0.21
CA LYS A 85 4.15 12.65 -0.89
C LYS A 85 3.67 14.11 -0.83
N GLU A 86 3.30 14.60 0.35
CA GLU A 86 2.91 16.00 0.58
C GLU A 86 4.05 16.96 0.29
N ASP A 87 5.31 16.56 0.51
CA ASP A 87 6.52 17.29 0.11
C ASP A 87 6.76 17.27 -1.41
N GLY A 88 5.88 16.66 -2.20
CA GLY A 88 5.97 16.61 -3.65
C GLY A 88 6.82 15.48 -4.22
N VAL A 89 7.22 14.49 -3.43
CA VAL A 89 7.91 13.30 -3.93
C VAL A 89 6.89 12.37 -4.60
N THR A 90 7.12 12.02 -5.87
CA THR A 90 6.33 10.97 -6.53
C THR A 90 6.77 9.61 -6.02
N ILE A 91 5.85 8.83 -5.45
CA ILE A 91 6.17 7.53 -4.87
C ILE A 91 5.53 6.42 -5.70
N ILE A 92 6.33 5.46 -6.09
CA ILE A 92 5.90 4.20 -6.71
C ILE A 92 6.23 3.11 -5.71
N LEU A 93 5.21 2.42 -5.18
CA LEU A 93 5.41 1.34 -4.22
C LEU A 93 4.72 0.06 -4.71
N THR A 94 5.34 -1.07 -4.39
CA THR A 94 4.70 -2.38 -4.51
C THR A 94 4.21 -2.84 -3.15
N THR A 95 3.07 -3.51 -3.12
CA THR A 95 2.54 -4.14 -1.91
C THR A 95 1.56 -5.25 -2.27
N HIS A 96 1.46 -6.24 -1.40
CA HIS A 96 0.41 -7.25 -1.46
C HIS A 96 -0.70 -7.02 -0.40
N TYR A 97 -0.61 -5.92 0.35
CA TYR A 97 -1.62 -5.51 1.33
C TYR A 97 -2.57 -4.48 0.72
N ILE A 98 -3.84 -4.86 0.58
CA ILE A 98 -4.87 -3.97 0.03
C ILE A 98 -5.04 -2.72 0.88
N GLU A 99 -5.01 -2.85 2.21
CA GLU A 99 -5.13 -1.75 3.17
C GLU A 99 -4.04 -0.68 2.96
N GLU A 100 -2.83 -1.11 2.61
CA GLU A 100 -1.72 -0.19 2.33
C GLU A 100 -2.01 0.65 1.08
N ALA A 101 -2.45 -0.01 0.00
CA ALA A 101 -2.83 0.68 -1.22
C ALA A 101 -4.02 1.65 -0.99
N GLU A 102 -5.00 1.24 -0.18
CA GLU A 102 -6.13 2.09 0.21
C GLU A 102 -5.71 3.31 1.02
N MET A 103 -4.75 3.17 1.90
CA MET A 103 -4.31 4.26 2.79
C MET A 103 -3.40 5.29 2.10
N ILE A 104 -2.53 4.85 1.18
CA ILE A 104 -1.41 5.67 0.68
C ILE A 104 -1.62 6.10 -0.78
N ALA A 105 -2.11 5.21 -1.65
CA ALA A 105 -2.10 5.41 -3.09
C ALA A 105 -3.14 6.44 -3.58
N ASP A 106 -2.86 7.11 -4.68
CA ASP A 106 -3.83 7.85 -5.49
C ASP A 106 -4.34 6.99 -6.65
N ARG A 107 -3.42 6.22 -7.24
CA ARG A 107 -3.69 5.29 -8.34
C ARG A 107 -3.16 3.92 -7.94
N ILE A 108 -3.84 2.87 -8.37
CA ILE A 108 -3.49 1.48 -8.07
C ILE A 108 -3.35 0.74 -9.40
N GLY A 109 -2.21 0.07 -9.57
CA GLY A 109 -1.97 -0.90 -10.63
C GLY A 109 -2.10 -2.32 -10.08
N ILE A 110 -2.80 -3.20 -10.79
CA ILE A 110 -2.89 -4.63 -10.44
C ILE A 110 -2.00 -5.40 -11.39
N ILE A 111 -1.04 -6.14 -10.81
CA ILE A 111 -0.13 -7.02 -11.56
C ILE A 111 -0.47 -8.47 -11.21
N ASN A 112 -0.53 -9.32 -12.22
CA ASN A 112 -0.72 -10.76 -12.06
C ASN A 112 0.15 -11.52 -13.08
N HIS A 113 0.90 -12.50 -12.65
CA HIS A 113 1.83 -13.27 -13.49
C HIS A 113 2.76 -12.42 -14.37
N GLY A 114 3.22 -11.28 -13.84
CA GLY A 114 4.11 -10.35 -14.57
C GLY A 114 3.40 -9.42 -15.55
N GLU A 115 2.10 -9.53 -15.71
CA GLU A 115 1.29 -8.67 -16.57
C GLU A 115 0.54 -7.61 -15.77
N LEU A 116 0.56 -6.37 -16.27
CA LEU A 116 -0.21 -5.26 -15.70
C LEU A 116 -1.65 -5.33 -16.21
N LEU A 117 -2.57 -5.81 -15.36
CA LEU A 117 -3.96 -6.03 -15.72
C LEU A 117 -4.76 -4.73 -15.84
N LEU A 118 -4.52 -3.78 -14.95
CA LEU A 118 -5.18 -2.48 -14.97
C LEU A 118 -4.40 -1.44 -14.14
N ILE A 119 -4.63 -0.17 -14.45
CA ILE A 119 -4.25 0.98 -13.60
C ILE A 119 -5.48 1.85 -13.47
N GLU A 120 -5.89 2.15 -12.24
CA GLU A 120 -7.06 2.98 -12.00
C GLU A 120 -6.87 3.91 -10.79
N GLU A 121 -7.66 4.99 -10.72
CA GLU A 121 -7.76 5.81 -9.53
C GLU A 121 -8.29 4.99 -8.36
N LYS A 122 -7.67 5.14 -7.18
CA LYS A 122 -8.06 4.42 -5.96
C LYS A 122 -9.58 4.46 -5.71
N LYS A 123 -10.18 5.66 -5.77
CA LYS A 123 -11.63 5.83 -5.50
C LYS A 123 -12.51 5.00 -6.45
N LYS A 124 -12.14 4.93 -7.74
CA LYS A 124 -12.88 4.14 -8.74
C LYS A 124 -12.71 2.64 -8.49
N LEU A 125 -11.46 2.21 -8.22
CA LEU A 125 -11.18 0.81 -7.95
C LEU A 125 -11.92 0.30 -6.71
N ILE A 126 -11.84 1.03 -5.58
CA ILE A 126 -12.55 0.67 -4.35
C ILE A 126 -14.06 0.59 -4.60
N LYS A 127 -14.64 1.55 -5.32
CA LYS A 127 -16.07 1.52 -5.67
C LYS A 127 -16.45 0.28 -6.48
N ARG A 128 -15.58 -0.19 -7.36
CA ARG A 128 -15.80 -1.45 -8.12
C ARG A 128 -15.66 -2.68 -7.22
N MET A 129 -14.71 -2.68 -6.29
CA MET A 129 -14.46 -3.78 -5.35
C MET A 129 -15.46 -3.82 -4.19
N SER A 130 -16.18 -2.73 -3.91
CA SER A 130 -17.17 -2.64 -2.83
C SER A 130 -18.46 -3.44 -3.08
N VAL A 131 -18.58 -4.07 -4.25
CA VAL A 131 -19.67 -5.01 -4.52
C VAL A 131 -19.33 -6.37 -3.89
N LYS A 132 -19.93 -6.66 -2.75
CA LYS A 132 -19.82 -7.98 -2.11
C LYS A 132 -20.87 -8.92 -2.66
N THR A 133 -20.48 -10.15 -2.91
CA THR A 133 -21.40 -11.21 -3.33
C THR A 133 -21.61 -12.17 -2.16
N LEU A 134 -22.84 -12.22 -1.66
CA LEU A 134 -23.26 -13.26 -0.71
C LEU A 134 -23.73 -14.48 -1.49
N LYS A 135 -23.09 -15.63 -1.28
CA LYS A 135 -23.53 -16.91 -1.81
C LYS A 135 -24.35 -17.64 -0.75
N VAL A 136 -25.64 -17.82 -1.00
CA VAL A 136 -26.56 -18.56 -0.10
C VAL A 136 -26.75 -19.96 -0.66
N LEU A 137 -26.26 -20.97 0.07
CA LEU A 137 -26.43 -22.38 -0.31
C LEU A 137 -27.83 -22.85 0.04
N LEU A 138 -28.46 -23.58 -0.88
CA LEU A 138 -29.78 -24.14 -0.71
C LEU A 138 -29.70 -25.61 -0.24
N LYS A 139 -30.59 -26.01 0.64
CA LYS A 139 -30.68 -27.41 1.09
C LYS A 139 -31.15 -28.37 -0.01
N LYS A 140 -31.89 -27.84 -0.99
CA LYS A 140 -32.36 -28.59 -2.18
C LYS A 140 -32.26 -27.69 -3.40
N PRO A 141 -31.86 -28.19 -4.54
CA PRO A 141 -31.80 -27.42 -5.77
C PRO A 141 -33.19 -26.96 -6.21
N ILE A 142 -33.27 -25.78 -6.77
CA ILE A 142 -34.48 -25.18 -7.31
C ILE A 142 -34.24 -24.73 -8.76
N LYS A 143 -35.32 -24.70 -9.56
CA LYS A 143 -35.22 -24.29 -10.96
C LYS A 143 -35.38 -22.79 -11.18
N GLU A 144 -36.06 -22.09 -10.27
CA GLU A 144 -36.37 -20.67 -10.39
C GLU A 144 -36.34 -19.99 -9.02
N VAL A 145 -36.08 -18.68 -9.04
CA VAL A 145 -36.15 -17.83 -7.82
C VAL A 145 -37.62 -17.71 -7.40
N PRO A 146 -37.99 -18.10 -6.16
CA PRO A 146 -39.36 -17.97 -5.67
C PRO A 146 -39.86 -16.52 -5.77
N ASN A 147 -41.14 -16.34 -6.10
CA ASN A 147 -41.75 -15.00 -6.27
C ASN A 147 -41.57 -14.09 -5.05
N SER A 148 -41.61 -14.67 -3.85
CA SER A 148 -41.40 -13.94 -2.59
C SER A 148 -39.98 -13.34 -2.46
N LEU A 149 -39.00 -13.89 -3.18
CA LEU A 149 -37.58 -13.47 -3.14
C LEU A 149 -37.17 -12.62 -4.34
N LYS A 150 -38.00 -12.46 -5.37
CA LYS A 150 -37.70 -11.66 -6.57
C LYS A 150 -37.35 -10.19 -6.23
N LYS A 151 -37.94 -9.62 -5.19
CA LYS A 151 -37.67 -8.27 -4.71
C LYS A 151 -36.21 -8.02 -4.30
N TYR A 152 -35.43 -9.06 -4.01
CA TYR A 152 -34.04 -8.96 -3.58
C TYR A 152 -33.02 -9.08 -4.74
N ASN A 153 -33.47 -9.15 -5.99
CA ASN A 153 -32.59 -9.28 -7.17
C ASN A 153 -31.55 -10.41 -7.04
N LEU A 154 -31.97 -11.55 -6.47
CA LEU A 154 -31.11 -12.72 -6.33
C LEU A 154 -30.88 -13.37 -7.70
N LYS A 155 -29.65 -13.76 -7.99
CA LYS A 155 -29.31 -14.58 -9.15
C LYS A 155 -29.19 -16.03 -8.73
N LEU A 156 -30.01 -16.91 -9.34
CA LEU A 156 -29.87 -18.34 -9.15
C LEU A 156 -28.63 -18.83 -9.91
N ASN A 157 -27.81 -19.63 -9.27
CA ASN A 157 -26.65 -20.25 -9.93
C ASN A 157 -27.13 -21.34 -10.92
N VAL A 158 -26.34 -21.64 -11.94
CA VAL A 158 -26.67 -22.59 -13.01
C VAL A 158 -27.02 -24.00 -12.49
N ASP A 159 -26.39 -24.40 -11.39
CA ASP A 159 -26.62 -25.70 -10.73
C ASP A 159 -27.90 -25.73 -9.85
N GLY A 160 -28.59 -24.62 -9.71
CA GLY A 160 -29.78 -24.48 -8.88
C GLY A 160 -29.56 -24.62 -7.37
N ASN A 161 -28.32 -24.75 -6.91
CA ASN A 161 -27.97 -25.06 -5.52
C ASN A 161 -27.63 -23.82 -4.67
N SER A 162 -27.58 -22.63 -5.30
CA SER A 162 -27.24 -21.41 -4.56
C SER A 162 -27.81 -20.16 -5.20
N PHE A 163 -28.08 -19.16 -4.37
CA PHE A 163 -28.30 -17.79 -4.79
C PHE A 163 -27.05 -16.96 -4.67
N LEU A 164 -26.87 -16.03 -5.59
CA LEU A 164 -25.89 -14.95 -5.53
C LEU A 164 -26.63 -13.64 -5.29
N TYR A 165 -26.28 -12.97 -4.22
CA TYR A 165 -26.79 -11.64 -3.89
C TYR A 165 -25.64 -10.63 -3.89
N ASN A 166 -25.70 -9.70 -4.84
CA ASN A 166 -24.71 -8.63 -4.93
C ASN A 166 -25.22 -7.40 -4.14
N TYR A 167 -24.45 -6.96 -3.15
CA TYR A 167 -24.78 -5.76 -2.40
C TYR A 167 -23.57 -4.82 -2.36
N LYS A 168 -23.87 -3.52 -2.35
CA LYS A 168 -22.85 -2.48 -2.13
C LYS A 168 -22.70 -2.28 -0.64
N THR A 169 -21.49 -2.38 -0.14
CA THR A 169 -21.15 -1.85 1.18
C THR A 169 -21.01 -0.35 1.04
N GLY A 170 -21.94 0.39 1.66
CA GLY A 170 -21.95 1.86 1.68
C GLY A 170 -20.74 2.45 2.34
#